data_8fdd9a1856b5714f6d0efc77ad7a4f7d
#
_entry.id   8fdd9a1856b5714f6d0efc77ad7a4f7d
#
_cell.length_a   1.000
_cell.length_b   1.000
_cell.length_c   1.000
_cell.angle_alpha   90.00
_cell.angle_beta   90.00
_cell.angle_gamma   90.00
#
_symmetry.space_group_name_H-M   'P 1'
#
loop_
_entity.id
_entity.type
_entity.pdbx_description
1 polymer ?
#
loop_
_entity_poly.entity_id
_entity_poly.type
_entity_poly.pdbx_seq_one_letter_code
_entity_poly.pdbx_strand_id
1 'polypeptide(L)'
;TVFSSIWNNCSQITFGGCTDTLASNFDSLATIDDGSCLFSTTFNVNMNCDTNSFGYVHLESPSFGWCGGCVPMSDPDGDNIHSVTVDLPLGDFEYKYATDGFTGQEDLVDDMISGGTCAPATDFSSYANRLITITSGASTADTYGSCNTCLPGCTDSSALNFDTLANYDNGSCIFCLY
;
A
#
# COMPACT_ATOMS: atom_id res chain seq x y z
N THR A 1 -65.61 -23.18 6.43
CA THR A 1 -65.02 -22.26 5.43
C THR A 1 -64.05 -21.31 6.08
N VAL A 2 -62.83 -21.74 6.22
CA VAL A 2 -61.72 -20.91 6.70
C VAL A 2 -60.55 -21.11 5.73
N PHE A 3 -60.55 -20.34 4.65
CA PHE A 3 -59.41 -20.22 3.72
C PHE A 3 -59.14 -18.75 3.46
N SER A 4 -58.64 -18.01 4.41
CA SER A 4 -58.11 -16.68 4.12
C SER A 4 -57.25 -16.19 5.26
N SER A 5 -56.06 -16.73 5.46
CA SER A 5 -55.03 -16.07 6.28
C SER A 5 -53.62 -16.64 6.12
N ILE A 6 -53.31 -17.27 4.99
CA ILE A 6 -51.93 -17.79 4.82
C ILE A 6 -51.10 -17.03 3.78
N TRP A 7 -51.62 -15.92 3.21
CA TRP A 7 -50.91 -15.22 2.09
C TRP A 7 -50.22 -13.93 2.46
N ASN A 8 -50.06 -13.57 3.75
CA ASN A 8 -49.43 -12.34 4.15
C ASN A 8 -48.16 -12.48 4.96
N ASN A 9 -47.46 -13.58 4.87
CA ASN A 9 -46.16 -13.71 5.48
C ASN A 9 -45.13 -14.25 4.49
N CYS A 10 -45.02 -13.61 3.33
CA CYS A 10 -43.82 -13.67 2.54
C CYS A 10 -42.75 -12.85 3.29
N SER A 11 -42.10 -13.47 4.25
CA SER A 11 -40.90 -12.92 4.84
C SER A 11 -39.98 -12.59 3.66
N GLN A 12 -39.64 -11.32 3.47
CA GLN A 12 -38.70 -10.96 2.44
C GLN A 12 -37.46 -11.81 2.68
N ILE A 13 -37.13 -12.64 1.72
CA ILE A 13 -35.87 -13.39 1.79
C ILE A 13 -34.79 -12.32 1.67
N THR A 14 -34.07 -12.11 2.75
CA THR A 14 -32.94 -11.19 2.79
C THR A 14 -31.68 -11.97 2.44
N PHE A 15 -30.97 -11.49 1.43
CA PHE A 15 -29.67 -12.00 1.04
C PHE A 15 -28.62 -10.99 1.55
N GLY A 16 -27.75 -11.44 2.47
CA GLY A 16 -26.59 -10.66 2.92
C GLY A 16 -25.49 -10.72 1.85
N GLY A 17 -24.77 -9.63 1.71
CA GLY A 17 -23.63 -9.49 0.79
C GLY A 17 -23.26 -8.04 0.64
N CYS A 18 -22.23 -7.75 -0.14
CA CYS A 18 -21.82 -6.39 -0.41
C CYS A 18 -22.81 -5.68 -1.35
N THR A 19 -23.41 -4.58 -0.91
CA THR A 19 -24.38 -3.80 -1.70
C THR A 19 -23.76 -2.55 -2.33
N ASP A 20 -22.48 -2.24 -2.07
CA ASP A 20 -21.78 -1.12 -2.68
C ASP A 20 -21.30 -1.46 -4.09
N THR A 21 -21.81 -0.74 -5.09
CA THR A 21 -21.46 -0.95 -6.52
C THR A 21 -20.01 -0.60 -6.86
N LEU A 22 -19.27 0.08 -5.97
CA LEU A 22 -17.87 0.41 -6.12
C LEU A 22 -16.94 -0.65 -5.52
N ALA A 23 -17.49 -1.58 -4.76
CA ALA A 23 -16.73 -2.68 -4.18
C ALA A 23 -16.36 -3.73 -5.23
N SER A 24 -15.18 -4.33 -5.08
CA SER A 24 -14.70 -5.39 -5.99
C SER A 24 -15.53 -6.67 -5.89
N ASN A 25 -16.16 -6.89 -4.75
CA ASN A 25 -17.03 -8.03 -4.47
C ASN A 25 -18.53 -7.66 -4.39
N PHE A 26 -18.96 -6.60 -5.11
CA PHE A 26 -20.37 -6.23 -5.19
C PHE A 26 -21.26 -7.43 -5.57
N ASP A 27 -22.30 -7.67 -4.78
CA ASP A 27 -23.31 -8.70 -5.05
C ASP A 27 -24.66 -8.06 -5.44
N SER A 28 -25.01 -8.15 -6.71
CA SER A 28 -26.25 -7.61 -7.24
C SER A 28 -27.52 -8.31 -6.71
N LEU A 29 -27.39 -9.45 -6.05
CA LEU A 29 -28.47 -10.18 -5.41
C LEU A 29 -28.63 -9.84 -3.93
N ALA A 30 -27.64 -9.21 -3.32
CA ALA A 30 -27.70 -8.78 -1.94
C ALA A 30 -28.80 -7.73 -1.75
N THR A 31 -29.59 -7.92 -0.72
CA THR A 31 -30.66 -6.99 -0.31
C THR A 31 -30.35 -6.29 1.01
N ILE A 32 -29.31 -6.75 1.70
CA ILE A 32 -28.78 -6.17 2.94
C ILE A 32 -27.27 -6.24 2.87
N ASP A 33 -26.60 -5.11 3.16
CA ASP A 33 -25.17 -5.08 3.36
C ASP A 33 -24.80 -5.83 4.64
N ASP A 34 -23.94 -6.82 4.53
CA ASP A 34 -23.45 -7.65 5.62
C ASP A 34 -22.07 -7.23 6.12
N GLY A 35 -21.52 -6.13 5.59
CA GLY A 35 -20.20 -5.60 5.92
C GLY A 35 -19.05 -6.32 5.21
N SER A 36 -19.33 -7.14 4.20
CA SER A 36 -18.32 -7.92 3.47
C SER A 36 -17.67 -7.15 2.31
N CYS A 37 -18.03 -5.88 2.09
CA CYS A 37 -17.52 -5.09 0.97
C CYS A 37 -16.00 -4.95 1.02
N LEU A 38 -15.36 -5.22 -0.12
CA LEU A 38 -13.93 -5.05 -0.32
C LEU A 38 -13.66 -4.05 -1.45
N PHE A 39 -12.61 -3.25 -1.30
CA PHE A 39 -12.25 -2.22 -2.26
C PHE A 39 -10.82 -2.43 -2.73
N SER A 40 -10.65 -2.46 -4.05
CA SER A 40 -9.33 -2.62 -4.66
C SER A 40 -8.46 -1.41 -4.32
N THR A 41 -7.35 -1.67 -3.65
CA THR A 41 -6.35 -0.68 -3.23
C THR A 41 -5.03 -1.04 -3.86
N THR A 42 -4.38 -0.08 -4.53
CA THR A 42 -3.09 -0.30 -5.17
C THR A 42 -1.98 0.32 -4.31
N PHE A 43 -1.05 -0.53 -3.90
CA PHE A 43 0.17 -0.13 -3.20
C PHE A 43 1.30 -0.01 -4.21
N ASN A 44 1.97 1.14 -4.23
CA ASN A 44 3.13 1.41 -5.07
C ASN A 44 4.30 1.83 -4.19
N VAL A 45 5.45 1.23 -4.40
CA VAL A 45 6.69 1.59 -3.71
C VAL A 45 7.82 1.82 -4.69
N ASN A 46 8.45 2.98 -4.59
CA ASN A 46 9.60 3.38 -5.38
C ASN A 46 10.88 2.89 -4.70
N MET A 47 11.61 1.99 -5.36
CA MET A 47 12.88 1.40 -4.90
C MET A 47 14.11 2.13 -5.46
N ASN A 48 13.95 3.20 -6.25
CA ASN A 48 15.07 3.87 -6.92
C ASN A 48 16.08 4.51 -5.98
N CYS A 49 15.70 4.80 -4.74
CA CYS A 49 16.60 5.34 -3.71
C CYS A 49 17.15 4.27 -2.75
N ASP A 50 16.78 3.01 -2.90
CA ASP A 50 17.41 1.91 -2.17
C ASP A 50 18.73 1.51 -2.85
N THR A 51 19.82 1.46 -2.08
CA THR A 51 21.14 1.05 -2.56
C THR A 51 21.40 -0.44 -2.40
N ASN A 52 20.52 -1.15 -1.73
CA ASN A 52 20.66 -2.57 -1.49
C ASN A 52 20.17 -3.38 -2.70
N SER A 53 20.84 -4.48 -2.97
CA SER A 53 20.32 -5.46 -3.93
C SER A 53 19.28 -6.36 -3.26
N PHE A 54 18.19 -6.61 -3.93
CA PHE A 54 17.11 -7.50 -3.48
C PHE A 54 16.66 -8.43 -4.61
N GLY A 55 16.04 -9.53 -4.25
CA GLY A 55 15.49 -10.50 -5.21
C GLY A 55 14.02 -10.24 -5.50
N TYR A 56 13.23 -9.82 -4.51
CA TYR A 56 11.82 -9.47 -4.66
C TYR A 56 11.35 -8.50 -3.56
N VAL A 57 10.32 -7.74 -3.90
CA VAL A 57 9.64 -6.79 -2.99
C VAL A 57 8.27 -7.36 -2.63
N HIS A 58 7.81 -7.14 -1.42
CA HIS A 58 6.49 -7.56 -0.99
C HIS A 58 5.86 -6.59 0.01
N LEU A 59 4.53 -6.58 0.03
CA LEU A 59 3.73 -5.85 0.99
C LEU A 59 3.50 -6.72 2.22
N GLU A 60 3.71 -6.16 3.40
CA GLU A 60 3.48 -6.80 4.69
C GLU A 60 2.44 -6.04 5.51
N SER A 61 1.66 -6.78 6.29
CA SER A 61 0.63 -6.21 7.15
C SER A 61 0.29 -7.19 8.28
N PRO A 62 -0.14 -6.70 9.45
CA PRO A 62 -0.72 -7.57 10.47
C PRO A 62 -1.96 -8.32 9.97
N SER A 63 -2.71 -7.73 9.04
CA SER A 63 -3.86 -8.39 8.40
C SER A 63 -3.49 -9.63 7.59
N PHE A 64 -2.25 -9.73 7.14
CA PHE A 64 -1.68 -10.90 6.45
C PHE A 64 -0.83 -11.78 7.38
N GLY A 65 -0.79 -11.45 8.68
CA GLY A 65 -0.03 -12.19 9.70
C GLY A 65 1.49 -12.04 9.58
N TRP A 66 2.00 -10.97 8.96
CA TRP A 66 3.44 -10.73 8.75
C TRP A 66 4.13 -11.94 8.11
N CYS A 67 3.63 -12.37 6.97
CA CYS A 67 3.95 -13.69 6.40
C CYS A 67 5.30 -13.79 5.66
N GLY A 68 6.00 -12.69 5.49
CA GLY A 68 7.32 -12.69 4.86
C GLY A 68 7.31 -13.03 3.36
N GLY A 69 6.40 -12.43 2.60
CA GLY A 69 6.34 -12.56 1.15
C GLY A 69 5.05 -13.15 0.56
N CYS A 70 3.96 -13.24 1.34
CA CYS A 70 2.68 -13.72 0.82
C CYS A 70 2.04 -12.76 -0.19
N VAL A 71 2.37 -11.49 -0.15
CA VAL A 71 1.84 -10.48 -1.05
C VAL A 71 2.99 -9.87 -1.88
N PRO A 72 3.48 -10.62 -2.89
CA PRO A 72 4.57 -10.16 -3.73
C PRO A 72 4.13 -8.98 -4.59
N MET A 73 5.03 -8.04 -4.80
CA MET A 73 4.87 -6.89 -5.68
C MET A 73 5.61 -7.11 -6.99
N SER A 74 5.18 -6.46 -8.05
CA SER A 74 5.78 -6.59 -9.38
C SER A 74 6.13 -5.24 -9.99
N ASP A 75 7.18 -5.25 -10.80
CA ASP A 75 7.65 -4.12 -11.61
C ASP A 75 7.78 -4.61 -13.06
N PRO A 76 6.67 -4.58 -13.85
CA PRO A 76 6.67 -5.17 -15.19
C PRO A 76 7.32 -4.29 -16.26
N ASP A 77 7.49 -3.00 -16.03
CA ASP A 77 8.09 -2.03 -16.96
C ASP A 77 9.54 -1.66 -16.62
N GLY A 78 10.02 -2.09 -15.44
CA GLY A 78 11.41 -1.98 -15.05
C GLY A 78 11.83 -0.58 -14.60
N ASP A 79 10.88 0.22 -14.10
CA ASP A 79 11.14 1.57 -13.62
C ASP A 79 11.52 1.62 -12.13
N ASN A 80 11.64 0.47 -11.48
CA ASN A 80 11.87 0.27 -10.05
C ASN A 80 10.72 0.78 -9.16
N ILE A 81 9.50 0.91 -9.71
CA ILE A 81 8.30 1.11 -8.91
C ILE A 81 7.52 -0.20 -8.87
N HIS A 82 7.57 -0.85 -7.74
CA HIS A 82 6.87 -2.11 -7.53
C HIS A 82 5.43 -1.86 -7.10
N SER A 83 4.50 -2.64 -7.66
CA SER A 83 3.06 -2.46 -7.41
C SER A 83 2.37 -3.76 -7.08
N VAL A 84 1.32 -3.67 -6.24
CA VAL A 84 0.36 -4.75 -6.01
C VAL A 84 -1.00 -4.16 -5.72
N THR A 85 -2.05 -4.80 -6.21
CA THR A 85 -3.44 -4.45 -5.87
C THR A 85 -4.03 -5.52 -4.97
N VAL A 86 -4.62 -5.08 -3.86
CA VAL A 86 -5.23 -5.94 -2.84
C VAL A 86 -6.64 -5.45 -2.55
N ASP A 87 -7.59 -6.37 -2.42
CA ASP A 87 -8.95 -6.05 -2.02
C ASP A 87 -9.06 -6.02 -0.50
N LEU A 88 -9.42 -4.86 0.04
CA LEU A 88 -9.41 -4.56 1.48
C LEU A 88 -10.75 -3.98 1.94
N PRO A 89 -11.19 -4.22 3.19
CA PRO A 89 -12.33 -3.53 3.77
C PRO A 89 -12.03 -2.04 3.96
N LEU A 90 -13.07 -1.20 4.01
CA LEU A 90 -12.94 0.21 4.38
C LEU A 90 -12.37 0.36 5.79
N GLY A 91 -11.59 1.42 6.01
CA GLY A 91 -11.00 1.76 7.29
C GLY A 91 -9.49 1.80 7.26
N ASP A 92 -8.89 1.91 8.42
CA ASP A 92 -7.45 2.03 8.54
C ASP A 92 -6.75 0.69 8.31
N PHE A 93 -5.72 0.72 7.49
CA PHE A 93 -4.91 -0.43 7.12
C PHE A 93 -3.44 -0.13 7.40
N GLU A 94 -2.87 -0.90 8.29
CA GLU A 94 -1.46 -0.84 8.67
C GLU A 94 -0.64 -1.73 7.75
N TYR A 95 0.50 -1.20 7.25
CA TYR A 95 1.36 -1.92 6.32
C TYR A 95 2.82 -1.46 6.37
N LYS A 96 3.68 -2.22 5.74
CA LYS A 96 5.06 -1.85 5.42
C LYS A 96 5.54 -2.60 4.18
N TYR A 97 6.66 -2.17 3.64
CA TYR A 97 7.34 -2.89 2.56
C TYR A 97 8.56 -3.65 3.10
N ALA A 98 8.82 -4.79 2.51
CA ALA A 98 9.99 -5.59 2.84
C ALA A 98 10.55 -6.27 1.57
N THR A 99 11.79 -6.75 1.68
CA THR A 99 12.47 -7.48 0.61
C THR A 99 12.96 -8.83 1.11
N ASP A 100 12.93 -9.84 0.25
CA ASP A 100 13.54 -11.17 0.47
C ASP A 100 13.11 -11.82 1.81
N GLY A 101 11.81 -11.90 2.03
CA GLY A 101 11.27 -12.25 3.33
C GLY A 101 11.56 -11.14 4.33
N PHE A 102 11.96 -11.18 5.45
CA PHE A 102 12.33 -10.05 6.30
C PHE A 102 13.85 -9.77 6.32
N THR A 103 14.58 -10.18 5.27
CA THR A 103 16.00 -9.86 5.17
C THR A 103 16.24 -8.37 5.01
N GLY A 104 15.41 -7.68 4.22
CA GLY A 104 15.30 -6.23 4.17
C GLY A 104 13.91 -5.78 4.62
N GLN A 105 13.86 -4.84 5.54
CA GLN A 105 12.65 -4.18 5.97
C GLN A 105 12.88 -2.67 5.92
N GLU A 106 11.85 -1.92 5.51
CA GLU A 106 11.97 -0.47 5.64
C GLU A 106 12.06 -0.06 7.12
N ASP A 107 12.91 0.92 7.39
CA ASP A 107 13.07 1.52 8.72
C ASP A 107 12.54 2.96 8.69
N LEU A 108 11.43 3.18 9.37
CA LEU A 108 10.73 4.46 9.47
C LEU A 108 10.61 4.92 10.93
N VAL A 109 11.47 4.38 11.81
CA VAL A 109 11.43 4.66 13.26
C VAL A 109 11.68 6.15 13.53
N ASP A 110 12.53 6.80 12.75
CA ASP A 110 12.82 8.24 12.91
C ASP A 110 11.56 9.10 12.66
N ASP A 111 10.75 8.77 11.66
CA ASP A 111 9.46 9.44 11.42
C ASP A 111 8.50 9.23 12.59
N MET A 112 8.36 7.99 13.05
CA MET A 112 7.53 7.64 14.20
C MET A 112 7.94 8.41 15.47
N ILE A 113 9.23 8.45 15.80
CA ILE A 113 9.75 9.13 16.99
C ILE A 113 9.54 10.64 16.91
N SER A 114 9.66 11.21 15.73
CA SER A 114 9.43 12.66 15.51
C SER A 114 7.95 13.04 15.46
N GLY A 115 7.03 12.06 15.54
CA GLY A 115 5.60 12.30 15.43
C GLY A 115 5.16 12.59 14.00
N GLY A 116 5.85 12.04 13.02
CA GLY A 116 5.53 12.13 11.60
C GLY A 116 4.24 11.38 11.25
N THR A 117 3.76 11.59 10.04
CA THR A 117 2.49 11.04 9.54
C THR A 117 2.65 9.89 8.56
N CYS A 118 3.88 9.62 8.13
CA CYS A 118 4.20 8.59 7.15
C CYS A 118 4.13 7.19 7.78
N ALA A 119 4.66 7.03 8.99
CA ALA A 119 4.65 5.76 9.71
C ALA A 119 4.11 5.94 11.14
N PRO A 120 2.83 6.31 11.29
CA PRO A 120 2.22 6.60 12.59
C PRO A 120 1.88 5.36 13.40
N ALA A 121 1.82 4.19 12.74
CA ALA A 121 1.47 2.94 13.39
C ALA A 121 2.74 2.24 13.91
N THR A 122 2.68 1.74 15.13
CA THR A 122 3.78 0.99 15.73
C THR A 122 3.27 -0.03 16.74
N ASP A 123 3.77 -1.23 16.66
CA ASP A 123 3.53 -2.27 17.67
C ASP A 123 4.56 -2.18 18.80
N PHE A 124 5.78 -1.72 18.48
CA PHE A 124 6.89 -1.60 19.41
C PHE A 124 7.76 -0.39 19.08
N SER A 125 8.52 0.08 20.07
CA SER A 125 9.45 1.21 19.90
C SER A 125 10.56 1.00 18.85
N SER A 126 10.70 -0.21 18.33
CA SER A 126 11.71 -0.58 17.34
C SER A 126 11.13 -0.83 15.94
N TYR A 127 9.81 -0.72 15.79
CA TYR A 127 9.11 -0.98 14.52
C TYR A 127 8.14 0.15 14.24
N ALA A 128 8.21 0.71 13.06
CA ALA A 128 7.29 1.71 12.57
C ALA A 128 6.65 1.20 11.28
N ASN A 129 5.34 1.37 11.17
CA ASN A 129 4.56 0.90 10.05
C ASN A 129 3.74 2.05 9.47
N ARG A 130 3.50 1.99 8.17
CA ARG A 130 2.66 2.95 7.45
C ARG A 130 1.20 2.70 7.77
N LEU A 131 0.39 3.73 7.58
CA LEU A 131 -1.05 3.67 7.74
C LEU A 131 -1.73 4.36 6.57
N ILE A 132 -2.72 3.70 5.99
CA ILE A 132 -3.62 4.29 4.98
C ILE A 132 -5.07 4.07 5.38
N THR A 133 -5.93 5.04 5.13
CA THR A 133 -7.38 4.82 5.23
C THR A 133 -7.90 4.32 3.88
N ILE A 134 -8.38 3.09 3.85
CA ILE A 134 -8.92 2.46 2.65
C ILE A 134 -10.25 3.12 2.29
N THR A 135 -10.31 3.59 1.06
CA THR A 135 -11.51 4.14 0.41
C THR A 135 -11.61 3.53 -0.99
N SER A 136 -12.74 3.72 -1.67
CA SER A 136 -12.86 3.26 -3.07
C SER A 136 -11.79 3.92 -3.95
N GLY A 137 -10.98 3.10 -4.62
CA GLY A 137 -9.89 3.54 -5.50
C GLY A 137 -8.67 4.11 -4.78
N ALA A 138 -8.47 3.77 -3.50
CA ALA A 138 -7.28 4.17 -2.76
C ALA A 138 -5.99 3.65 -3.42
N SER A 139 -4.95 4.47 -3.40
CA SER A 139 -3.61 4.06 -3.84
C SER A 139 -2.52 4.80 -3.07
N THR A 140 -1.34 4.19 -2.98
CA THR A 140 -0.15 4.80 -2.39
C THR A 140 0.86 5.18 -3.47
N ALA A 141 1.81 6.05 -3.10
CA ALA A 141 2.99 6.39 -3.89
C ALA A 141 4.16 6.60 -2.91
N ASP A 142 4.63 5.49 -2.36
CA ASP A 142 5.61 5.49 -1.29
C ASP A 142 7.04 5.38 -1.83
N THR A 143 8.01 5.78 -1.01
CA THR A 143 9.44 5.50 -1.20
C THR A 143 9.88 4.50 -0.15
N TYR A 144 10.56 3.42 -0.56
CA TYR A 144 11.07 2.42 0.36
C TYR A 144 12.04 3.02 1.38
N GLY A 145 11.81 2.75 2.65
CA GLY A 145 12.65 3.21 3.76
C GLY A 145 12.68 4.73 3.95
N SER A 146 11.77 5.48 3.34
CA SER A 146 11.72 6.94 3.47
C SER A 146 10.30 7.48 3.40
N CYS A 147 10.06 8.53 4.16
CA CYS A 147 8.82 9.31 4.08
C CYS A 147 8.90 10.44 3.05
N ASN A 148 10.07 10.66 2.47
CA ASN A 148 10.27 11.65 1.43
C ASN A 148 10.22 11.00 0.05
N THR A 149 9.71 11.72 -0.95
CA THR A 149 9.73 11.26 -2.34
C THR A 149 11.17 11.05 -2.80
N CYS A 150 11.45 9.91 -3.44
CA CYS A 150 12.73 9.65 -4.08
C CYS A 150 12.82 10.45 -5.38
N LEU A 151 13.79 11.34 -5.46
CA LEU A 151 14.08 12.16 -6.63
C LEU A 151 15.54 11.92 -7.06
N PRO A 152 15.81 10.90 -7.89
CA PRO A 152 17.14 10.57 -8.33
C PRO A 152 17.68 11.62 -9.32
N GLY A 153 18.93 12.04 -9.12
CA GLY A 153 19.60 12.99 -10.02
C GLY A 153 21.04 13.24 -9.57
N CYS A 154 21.72 14.17 -10.23
CA CYS A 154 23.04 14.59 -9.78
C CYS A 154 22.93 15.56 -8.60
N THR A 155 23.42 15.17 -7.43
CA THR A 155 23.38 15.99 -6.20
C THR A 155 24.66 16.79 -5.95
N ASP A 156 25.69 16.67 -6.80
CA ASP A 156 26.93 17.45 -6.67
C ASP A 156 26.79 18.82 -7.35
N SER A 157 26.82 19.88 -6.54
CA SER A 157 26.70 21.27 -7.00
C SER A 157 27.83 21.74 -7.91
N SER A 158 28.94 21.00 -8.00
CA SER A 158 30.05 21.28 -8.93
C SER A 158 29.87 20.65 -10.30
N ALA A 159 28.90 19.75 -10.46
CA ALA A 159 28.62 19.12 -11.74
C ALA A 159 27.87 20.04 -12.70
N LEU A 160 28.07 19.82 -14.01
CA LEU A 160 27.41 20.59 -15.07
C LEU A 160 25.89 20.36 -15.13
N ASN A 161 25.46 19.19 -14.68
CA ASN A 161 24.07 18.76 -14.67
C ASN A 161 23.53 18.61 -13.23
N PHE A 162 24.03 19.44 -12.30
CA PHE A 162 23.48 19.49 -10.95
C PHE A 162 21.96 19.70 -10.97
N ASP A 163 21.26 18.85 -10.26
CA ASP A 163 19.79 18.93 -10.12
C ASP A 163 19.45 19.38 -8.70
N THR A 164 18.91 20.58 -8.58
CA THR A 164 18.52 21.16 -7.27
C THR A 164 17.35 20.45 -6.61
N LEU A 165 16.59 19.63 -7.35
CA LEU A 165 15.45 18.87 -6.85
C LEU A 165 15.85 17.45 -6.43
N ALA A 166 16.99 16.95 -6.91
CA ALA A 166 17.46 15.62 -6.57
C ALA A 166 17.80 15.54 -5.07
N ASN A 167 17.32 14.48 -4.43
CA ASN A 167 17.65 14.15 -3.03
C ASN A 167 18.40 12.81 -2.91
N TYR A 168 18.66 12.16 -4.04
CA TYR A 168 19.42 10.93 -4.15
C TYR A 168 20.35 10.98 -5.37
N ASP A 169 21.66 10.76 -5.16
CA ASP A 169 22.65 10.74 -6.24
C ASP A 169 22.56 9.40 -7.01
N ASN A 170 22.17 9.48 -8.27
CA ASN A 170 22.05 8.32 -9.15
C ASN A 170 23.33 8.06 -9.98
N GLY A 171 24.42 8.73 -9.67
CA GLY A 171 25.69 8.61 -10.39
C GLY A 171 25.73 9.28 -11.77
N SER A 172 24.74 10.13 -12.10
CA SER A 172 24.65 10.78 -13.40
C SER A 172 25.47 12.08 -13.51
N CYS A 173 26.23 12.46 -12.48
CA CYS A 173 26.98 13.70 -12.45
C CYS A 173 28.02 13.79 -13.58
N ILE A 174 28.01 14.92 -14.31
CA ILE A 174 28.93 15.21 -15.42
C ILE A 174 29.86 16.34 -14.99
N PHE A 175 31.15 16.11 -15.08
CA PHE A 175 32.18 17.09 -14.73
C PHE A 175 32.98 17.50 -15.96
N CYS A 176 33.47 18.76 -16.00
CA CYS A 176 34.44 19.17 -17.01
C CYS A 176 35.77 18.41 -16.79
N LEU A 177 36.27 17.76 -17.83
CA LEU A 177 37.65 17.27 -17.86
C LEU A 177 38.56 18.45 -18.22
N TYR A 178 39.46 18.84 -17.37
CA TYR A 178 40.55 19.81 -17.63
C TYR A 178 41.77 19.11 -18.17
#